data_84d2ee1731f3752ccb851d785dc96b7d
#
_entry.id   84d2ee1731f3752ccb851d785dc96b7d
#
_cell.length_a   1.000
_cell.length_b   1.000
_cell.length_c   1.000
_cell.angle_alpha   90.00
_cell.angle_beta   90.00
_cell.angle_gamma   90.00
#
_symmetry.space_group_name_H-M   'P 1'
#
loop_
_entity.id
_entity.type
_entity.pdbx_description
1 polymer ?
#
loop_
_entity_poly.entity_id
_entity_poly.type
_entity_poly.pdbx_seq_one_letter_code
_entity_poly.pdbx_strand_id
1 'polypeptide(L)'
;METLASRIDPTSPAFAENEAAQRALVADLRQRLAVAALGGPEKSRQRHLARGKLLPRDRIDTLLDPGSPFLEIAPLAANGLYQDASPGAGIIAGIGLVHGRPVLVLSNDATVKGGTYYPMTVKKHLRAQEIALENRLPCVYLVDSGGAFLPMQDDVFPDRDHFGRIFSNQARMSAAKIPQIASVMGSCTAGGAYVPAMSDETVIVRNQGTQAICGIPAADIRAWL
;
A
#
# COMPACT_ATOMS: atom_id res chain seq x y z
N MET A 1 -43.57 4.80 6.21
CA MET A 1 -42.20 4.76 6.80
C MET A 1 -42.27 5.60 8.06
N GLU A 2 -42.04 5.02 9.22
CA GLU A 2 -42.03 5.72 10.50
C GLU A 2 -40.72 6.54 10.58
N THR A 3 -40.82 7.83 10.80
CA THR A 3 -39.66 8.73 10.96
C THR A 3 -39.24 8.72 12.41
N LEU A 4 -37.97 8.41 12.67
CA LEU A 4 -37.39 8.51 14.03
C LEU A 4 -37.34 9.99 14.43
N ALA A 5 -38.04 10.35 15.50
CA ALA A 5 -37.96 11.69 16.06
C ALA A 5 -36.66 11.87 16.85
N SER A 6 -35.90 12.92 16.49
CA SER A 6 -34.69 13.31 17.24
C SER A 6 -35.08 14.05 18.53
N ARG A 7 -34.43 13.71 19.65
CA ARG A 7 -34.53 14.45 20.91
C ARG A 7 -33.31 15.35 21.15
N ILE A 8 -32.49 15.57 20.13
CA ILE A 8 -31.29 16.40 20.25
C ILE A 8 -31.70 17.87 20.29
N ASP A 9 -31.22 18.58 21.30
CA ASP A 9 -31.33 20.03 21.41
C ASP A 9 -29.98 20.68 21.08
N PRO A 10 -29.79 21.23 19.86
CA PRO A 10 -28.55 21.88 19.43
C PRO A 10 -28.19 23.13 20.25
N THR A 11 -29.15 23.69 21.02
CA THR A 11 -28.96 24.92 21.81
C THR A 11 -28.52 24.63 23.23
N SER A 12 -28.54 23.36 23.65
CA SER A 12 -28.15 22.94 25.00
C SER A 12 -26.64 23.05 25.25
N PRO A 13 -26.18 23.40 26.46
CA PRO A 13 -24.77 23.40 26.82
C PRO A 13 -24.11 22.03 26.62
N ALA A 14 -24.81 20.96 26.91
CA ALA A 14 -24.32 19.58 26.70
C ALA A 14 -24.08 19.26 25.24
N PHE A 15 -24.91 19.77 24.32
CA PHE A 15 -24.66 19.63 22.88
C PHE A 15 -23.39 20.39 22.45
N ALA A 16 -23.23 21.64 22.93
CA ALA A 16 -22.06 22.45 22.58
C ALA A 16 -20.74 21.79 23.07
N GLU A 17 -20.72 21.22 24.27
CA GLU A 17 -19.58 20.51 24.82
C GLU A 17 -19.26 19.26 23.99
N ASN A 18 -20.27 18.43 23.69
CA ASN A 18 -20.10 17.23 22.88
C ASN A 18 -19.66 17.57 21.45
N GLU A 19 -20.21 18.62 20.83
CA GLU A 19 -19.80 19.08 19.51
C GLU A 19 -18.34 19.51 19.51
N ALA A 20 -17.89 20.28 20.49
CA ALA A 20 -16.49 20.70 20.60
C ALA A 20 -15.55 19.50 20.74
N ALA A 21 -15.90 18.50 21.59
CA ALA A 21 -15.14 17.28 21.76
C ALA A 21 -15.04 16.48 20.45
N GLN A 22 -16.16 16.28 19.75
CA GLN A 22 -16.18 15.56 18.47
C GLN A 22 -15.40 16.29 17.38
N ARG A 23 -15.49 17.62 17.31
CA ARG A 23 -14.69 18.43 16.36
C ARG A 23 -13.20 18.28 16.63
N ALA A 24 -12.76 18.24 17.89
CA ALA A 24 -11.37 18.03 18.25
C ALA A 24 -10.86 16.65 17.81
N LEU A 25 -11.65 15.58 18.03
CA LEU A 25 -11.29 14.23 17.57
C LEU A 25 -11.20 14.14 16.05
N VAL A 26 -12.12 14.76 15.32
CA VAL A 26 -12.09 14.81 13.85
C VAL A 26 -10.89 15.61 13.35
N ALA A 27 -10.52 16.69 14.03
CA ALA A 27 -9.33 17.48 13.68
C ALA A 27 -8.05 16.67 13.87
N ASP A 28 -7.90 15.95 15.00
CA ASP A 28 -6.76 15.04 15.25
C ASP A 28 -6.69 13.93 14.20
N LEU A 29 -7.80 13.28 13.90
CA LEU A 29 -7.85 12.25 12.84
C LEU A 29 -7.39 12.80 11.49
N ARG A 30 -7.89 13.95 11.08
CA ARG A 30 -7.51 14.60 9.81
C ARG A 30 -6.03 14.95 9.77
N GLN A 31 -5.48 15.43 10.88
CA GLN A 31 -4.05 15.74 10.99
C GLN A 31 -3.20 14.47 10.83
N ARG A 32 -3.55 13.38 11.51
CA ARG A 32 -2.84 12.08 11.37
C ARG A 32 -2.90 11.53 9.95
N LEU A 33 -4.07 11.61 9.32
CA LEU A 33 -4.24 11.21 7.92
C LEU A 33 -3.37 12.05 6.98
N ALA A 34 -3.32 13.38 7.17
CA ALA A 34 -2.49 14.27 6.38
C ALA A 34 -0.99 13.94 6.53
N VAL A 35 -0.53 13.67 7.75
CA VAL A 35 0.86 13.27 8.01
C VAL A 35 1.17 11.92 7.35
N ALA A 36 0.30 10.93 7.51
CA ALA A 36 0.48 9.61 6.90
C ALA A 36 0.49 9.69 5.35
N ALA A 37 -0.31 10.59 4.78
CA ALA A 37 -0.38 10.79 3.33
C ALA A 37 0.92 11.35 2.73
N LEU A 38 1.77 12.02 3.50
CA LEU A 38 3.07 12.49 3.03
C LEU A 38 4.03 11.34 2.74
N GLY A 39 3.86 10.19 3.36
CA GLY A 39 4.78 9.06 3.24
C GLY A 39 6.09 9.28 4.00
N GLY A 40 7.22 8.96 3.37
CA GLY A 40 8.54 9.06 4.00
C GLY A 40 9.02 10.51 4.22
N PRO A 41 10.19 10.67 4.89
CA PRO A 41 10.76 11.97 5.17
C PRO A 41 10.99 12.81 3.91
N GLU A 42 10.92 14.13 4.04
CA GLU A 42 11.08 15.10 2.93
C GLU A 42 12.32 14.82 2.08
N LYS A 43 13.47 14.59 2.71
CA LYS A 43 14.72 14.26 2.03
C LYS A 43 14.60 13.00 1.14
N SER A 44 13.83 12.01 1.59
CA SER A 44 13.59 10.77 0.81
C SER A 44 12.66 11.02 -0.36
N ARG A 45 11.61 11.82 -0.17
CA ARG A 45 10.69 12.23 -1.24
C ARG A 45 11.40 13.03 -2.33
N GLN A 46 12.19 14.04 -1.94
CA GLN A 46 12.99 14.83 -2.88
C GLN A 46 13.97 13.97 -3.68
N ARG A 47 14.68 13.03 -3.02
CA ARG A 47 15.57 12.10 -3.70
C ARG A 47 14.81 11.21 -4.69
N HIS A 48 13.60 10.80 -4.35
CA HIS A 48 12.73 9.98 -5.20
C HIS A 48 12.33 10.75 -6.46
N LEU A 49 11.84 11.98 -6.29
CA LEU A 49 11.46 12.88 -7.39
C LEU A 49 12.65 13.25 -8.28
N ALA A 50 13.83 13.51 -7.68
CA ALA A 50 15.05 13.82 -8.44
C ALA A 50 15.52 12.68 -9.36
N ARG A 51 15.05 11.45 -9.14
CA ARG A 51 15.27 10.30 -10.03
C ARG A 51 14.21 10.18 -11.13
N GLY A 52 13.34 11.16 -11.30
CA GLY A 52 12.25 11.15 -12.28
C GLY A 52 11.11 10.20 -11.94
N LYS A 53 11.00 9.76 -10.67
CA LYS A 53 9.94 8.86 -10.24
C LYS A 53 8.76 9.64 -9.66
N LEU A 54 7.53 9.22 -9.97
CA LEU A 54 6.32 9.69 -9.32
C LEU A 54 6.25 9.17 -7.88
N LEU A 55 5.72 9.97 -6.96
CA LEU A 55 5.38 9.50 -5.61
C LEU A 55 4.27 8.42 -5.68
N PRO A 56 4.16 7.54 -4.67
CA PRO A 56 3.19 6.44 -4.71
C PRO A 56 1.74 6.88 -4.94
N ARG A 57 1.32 8.00 -4.34
CA ARG A 57 -0.04 8.55 -4.53
C ARG A 57 -0.23 9.07 -5.93
N ASP A 58 0.75 9.77 -6.48
CA ASP A 58 0.70 10.27 -7.87
C ASP A 58 0.63 9.11 -8.89
N ARG A 59 1.30 7.98 -8.59
CA ARG A 59 1.20 6.76 -9.41
C ARG A 59 -0.22 6.20 -9.40
N ILE A 60 -0.87 6.16 -8.23
CA ILE A 60 -2.26 5.70 -8.08
C ILE A 60 -3.19 6.65 -8.83
N ASP A 61 -3.08 7.96 -8.60
CA ASP A 61 -3.92 8.97 -9.24
C ASP A 61 -3.79 8.95 -10.77
N THR A 62 -2.58 8.62 -11.29
CA THR A 62 -2.35 8.46 -12.73
C THR A 62 -2.94 7.17 -13.30
N LEU A 63 -3.03 6.11 -12.48
CA LEU A 63 -3.59 4.82 -12.88
C LEU A 63 -5.12 4.84 -12.91
N LEU A 64 -5.74 5.51 -11.95
CA LEU A 64 -7.20 5.52 -11.78
C LEU A 64 -7.90 6.38 -12.83
N ASP A 65 -9.15 6.06 -13.09
CA ASP A 65 -9.99 6.87 -13.96
C ASP A 65 -10.13 8.30 -13.41
N PRO A 66 -9.96 9.34 -14.24
CA PRO A 66 -10.02 10.72 -13.77
C PRO A 66 -11.31 11.04 -13.00
N GLY A 67 -11.15 11.59 -11.79
CA GLY A 67 -12.29 11.97 -10.93
C GLY A 67 -12.98 10.79 -10.24
N SER A 68 -12.51 9.55 -10.41
CA SER A 68 -13.06 8.41 -9.69
C SER A 68 -12.60 8.40 -8.22
N PRO A 69 -13.44 7.90 -7.29
CA PRO A 69 -13.06 7.81 -5.89
C PRO A 69 -12.02 6.70 -5.67
N PHE A 70 -11.13 6.90 -4.70
CA PHE A 70 -10.22 5.88 -4.20
C PHE A 70 -10.56 5.55 -2.75
N LEU A 71 -11.00 4.33 -2.49
CA LEU A 71 -11.28 3.83 -1.13
C LEU A 71 -9.99 3.27 -0.54
N GLU A 72 -9.23 4.12 0.16
CA GLU A 72 -7.98 3.71 0.81
C GLU A 72 -8.24 2.81 2.03
N ILE A 73 -7.52 1.69 2.10
CA ILE A 73 -7.60 0.70 3.18
C ILE A 73 -6.52 1.03 4.22
N ALA A 74 -6.94 1.18 5.49
CA ALA A 74 -6.07 1.37 6.65
C ALA A 74 -4.95 2.42 6.43
N PRO A 75 -5.29 3.69 6.10
CA PRO A 75 -4.29 4.74 5.85
C PRO A 75 -3.42 5.04 7.09
N LEU A 76 -3.91 4.77 8.30
CA LEU A 76 -3.19 4.94 9.56
C LEU A 76 -2.52 3.66 10.07
N ALA A 77 -2.38 2.63 9.23
CA ALA A 77 -1.63 1.44 9.64
C ALA A 77 -0.23 1.81 10.09
N ALA A 78 0.24 1.18 11.17
CA ALA A 78 1.52 1.47 11.85
C ALA A 78 1.63 2.85 12.53
N ASN A 79 0.53 3.61 12.66
CA ASN A 79 0.56 4.85 13.46
C ASN A 79 0.94 4.54 14.92
N GLY A 80 1.95 5.23 15.46
CA GLY A 80 2.50 4.98 16.79
C GLY A 80 3.34 3.71 16.92
N LEU A 81 3.60 2.98 15.83
CA LEU A 81 4.50 1.84 15.80
C LEU A 81 5.84 2.20 15.14
N TYR A 82 6.90 1.46 15.50
CA TYR A 82 8.23 1.62 14.91
C TYR A 82 8.79 3.04 15.00
N GLN A 83 8.43 3.79 16.07
CA GLN A 83 8.79 5.21 16.25
C GLN A 83 8.33 6.07 15.05
N ASP A 84 7.17 5.76 14.50
CA ASP A 84 6.57 6.38 13.32
C ASP A 84 7.46 6.35 12.05
N ALA A 85 8.40 5.40 11.99
CA ALA A 85 9.30 5.25 10.85
C ALA A 85 8.63 4.67 9.59
N SER A 86 7.39 4.16 9.70
CA SER A 86 6.66 3.51 8.62
C SER A 86 5.21 4.02 8.51
N PRO A 87 5.00 5.32 8.17
CA PRO A 87 3.66 5.87 8.03
C PRO A 87 2.84 5.11 6.97
N GLY A 88 1.56 4.89 7.26
CA GLY A 88 0.69 4.08 6.40
C GLY A 88 1.17 2.65 6.19
N ALA A 89 2.06 2.14 7.06
CA ALA A 89 2.76 0.87 6.94
C ALA A 89 3.68 0.78 5.69
N GLY A 90 4.13 1.90 5.12
CA GLY A 90 5.02 1.92 3.94
C GLY A 90 4.40 1.37 2.65
N ILE A 91 3.09 1.19 2.63
CA ILE A 91 2.33 0.71 1.46
C ILE A 91 0.95 1.37 1.40
N ILE A 92 0.54 1.82 0.23
CA ILE A 92 -0.82 2.29 -0.02
C ILE A 92 -1.61 1.14 -0.59
N ALA A 93 -2.77 0.87 -0.02
CA ALA A 93 -3.71 -0.13 -0.48
C ALA A 93 -5.10 0.48 -0.58
N GLY A 94 -5.85 0.16 -1.63
CA GLY A 94 -7.21 0.67 -1.79
C GLY A 94 -7.91 0.16 -3.03
N ILE A 95 -9.18 0.49 -3.15
CA ILE A 95 -10.03 0.13 -4.28
C ILE A 95 -10.33 1.39 -5.09
N GLY A 96 -10.10 1.33 -6.39
CA GLY A 96 -10.40 2.41 -7.32
C GLY A 96 -10.87 1.87 -8.66
N LEU A 97 -11.22 2.76 -9.58
CA LEU A 97 -11.68 2.38 -10.93
C LEU A 97 -10.56 2.52 -11.95
N VAL A 98 -10.39 1.51 -12.78
CA VAL A 98 -9.50 1.53 -13.95
C VAL A 98 -10.32 1.07 -15.15
N HIS A 99 -10.51 1.95 -16.14
CA HIS A 99 -11.42 1.73 -17.28
C HIS A 99 -12.81 1.25 -16.85
N GLY A 100 -13.38 1.92 -15.83
CA GLY A 100 -14.71 1.63 -15.28
C GLY A 100 -14.80 0.33 -14.47
N ARG A 101 -13.69 -0.38 -14.23
CA ARG A 101 -13.66 -1.62 -13.47
C ARG A 101 -13.07 -1.41 -12.09
N PRO A 102 -13.72 -1.87 -11.01
CA PRO A 102 -13.14 -1.82 -9.69
C PRO A 102 -11.94 -2.78 -9.60
N VAL A 103 -10.82 -2.25 -9.12
CA VAL A 103 -9.58 -3.00 -8.90
C VAL A 103 -9.02 -2.72 -7.52
N LEU A 104 -8.35 -3.69 -6.94
CA LEU A 104 -7.50 -3.44 -5.78
C LEU A 104 -6.14 -2.94 -6.26
N VAL A 105 -5.70 -1.80 -5.75
CA VAL A 105 -4.35 -1.25 -6.01
C VAL A 105 -3.51 -1.37 -4.75
N LEU A 106 -2.28 -1.86 -4.92
CA LEU A 106 -1.24 -1.93 -3.89
C LEU A 106 0.00 -1.20 -4.41
N SER A 107 0.44 -0.15 -3.73
CA SER A 107 1.62 0.63 -4.13
C SER A 107 2.61 0.73 -2.98
N ASN A 108 3.81 0.21 -3.16
CA ASN A 108 4.89 0.38 -2.18
C ASN A 108 5.33 1.85 -2.13
N ASP A 109 5.60 2.35 -0.92
CA ASP A 109 6.20 3.66 -0.74
C ASP A 109 7.71 3.56 -0.56
N ALA A 110 8.47 3.67 -1.65
CA ALA A 110 9.92 3.63 -1.62
C ALA A 110 10.55 4.81 -0.86
N THR A 111 9.80 5.86 -0.53
CA THR A 111 10.26 6.96 0.32
C THR A 111 10.32 6.57 1.79
N VAL A 112 9.57 5.51 2.17
CA VAL A 112 9.57 4.90 3.50
C VAL A 112 10.54 3.72 3.50
N LYS A 113 11.74 3.93 4.02
CA LYS A 113 12.78 2.88 4.15
C LYS A 113 13.01 2.04 2.87
N GLY A 114 12.93 2.67 1.69
CA GLY A 114 13.12 1.97 0.42
C GLY A 114 12.00 1.01 0.04
N GLY A 115 10.80 1.20 0.56
CA GLY A 115 9.65 0.31 0.31
C GLY A 115 9.79 -1.07 0.97
N THR A 116 10.59 -1.18 2.04
CA THR A 116 10.75 -2.44 2.77
C THR A 116 9.50 -2.79 3.58
N TYR A 117 9.25 -4.09 3.71
CA TYR A 117 8.11 -4.62 4.44
C TYR A 117 8.42 -4.76 5.93
N TYR A 118 7.76 -3.98 6.74
CA TYR A 118 7.63 -4.16 8.18
C TYR A 118 6.54 -5.21 8.49
N PRO A 119 6.43 -5.73 9.72
CA PRO A 119 5.36 -6.65 10.08
C PRO A 119 3.97 -6.09 9.78
N MET A 120 3.72 -4.80 10.04
CA MET A 120 2.44 -4.16 9.72
C MET A 120 2.22 -3.97 8.22
N THR A 121 3.29 -3.80 7.42
CA THR A 121 3.19 -3.77 5.95
C THR A 121 2.65 -5.08 5.42
N VAL A 122 3.17 -6.20 5.94
CA VAL A 122 2.70 -7.54 5.60
C VAL A 122 1.22 -7.70 5.94
N LYS A 123 0.82 -7.36 7.18
CA LYS A 123 -0.59 -7.47 7.62
C LYS A 123 -1.53 -6.65 6.74
N LYS A 124 -1.14 -5.40 6.39
CA LYS A 124 -1.93 -4.55 5.50
C LYS A 124 -2.05 -5.13 4.10
N HIS A 125 -0.95 -5.65 3.54
CA HIS A 125 -0.95 -6.31 2.23
C HIS A 125 -1.86 -7.54 2.22
N LEU A 126 -1.73 -8.42 3.22
CA LEU A 126 -2.56 -9.62 3.35
C LEU A 126 -4.04 -9.27 3.45
N ARG A 127 -4.39 -8.27 4.28
CA ARG A 127 -5.79 -7.82 4.41
C ARG A 127 -6.35 -7.28 3.10
N ALA A 128 -5.55 -6.53 2.34
CA ALA A 128 -5.95 -6.05 1.03
C ALA A 128 -6.20 -7.22 0.04
N GLN A 129 -5.33 -8.23 0.04
CA GLN A 129 -5.53 -9.43 -0.79
C GLN A 129 -6.76 -10.25 -0.37
N GLU A 130 -7.07 -10.35 0.93
CA GLU A 130 -8.31 -10.99 1.40
C GLU A 130 -9.54 -10.28 0.85
N ILE A 131 -9.57 -8.95 0.95
CA ILE A 131 -10.66 -8.12 0.40
C ILE A 131 -10.80 -8.35 -1.12
N ALA A 132 -9.67 -8.40 -1.84
CA ALA A 132 -9.68 -8.67 -3.27
C ALA A 132 -10.23 -10.06 -3.60
N LEU A 133 -9.82 -11.09 -2.86
CA LEU A 133 -10.29 -12.46 -3.05
C LEU A 133 -11.79 -12.57 -2.79
N GLU A 134 -12.28 -12.03 -1.67
CA GLU A 134 -13.69 -12.07 -1.26
C GLU A 134 -14.60 -11.36 -2.27
N ASN A 135 -14.12 -10.24 -2.83
CA ASN A 135 -14.89 -9.42 -3.79
C ASN A 135 -14.51 -9.67 -5.25
N ARG A 136 -13.62 -10.64 -5.52
CA ARG A 136 -13.12 -11.00 -6.87
C ARG A 136 -12.56 -9.80 -7.64
N LEU A 137 -11.84 -8.91 -6.95
CA LEU A 137 -11.22 -7.72 -7.55
C LEU A 137 -9.89 -8.09 -8.20
N PRO A 138 -9.65 -7.72 -9.47
CA PRO A 138 -8.31 -7.74 -10.04
C PRO A 138 -7.33 -6.94 -9.16
N CYS A 139 -6.11 -7.43 -9.02
CA CYS A 139 -5.08 -6.75 -8.23
C CYS A 139 -4.06 -6.08 -9.15
N VAL A 140 -3.74 -4.83 -8.86
CA VAL A 140 -2.68 -4.06 -9.52
C VAL A 140 -1.62 -3.71 -8.48
N TYR A 141 -0.41 -4.24 -8.69
CA TYR A 141 0.74 -4.02 -7.82
C TYR A 141 1.70 -3.00 -8.46
N LEU A 142 1.86 -1.84 -7.86
CA LEU A 142 2.84 -0.82 -8.25
C LEU A 142 4.09 -1.01 -7.37
N VAL A 143 5.04 -1.81 -7.84
CA VAL A 143 6.10 -2.36 -7.01
C VAL A 143 7.37 -1.51 -7.07
N ASP A 144 7.81 -1.06 -5.89
CA ASP A 144 9.07 -0.34 -5.68
C ASP A 144 9.56 -0.69 -4.25
N SER A 145 10.13 -1.92 -4.09
CA SER A 145 10.31 -2.53 -2.77
C SER A 145 11.69 -3.14 -2.59
N GLY A 146 12.33 -2.79 -1.49
CA GLY A 146 13.57 -3.41 -1.02
C GLY A 146 13.42 -4.79 -0.38
N GLY A 147 12.21 -5.39 -0.39
CA GLY A 147 11.95 -6.67 0.26
C GLY A 147 11.63 -6.53 1.76
N ALA A 148 11.94 -7.54 2.56
CA ALA A 148 11.65 -7.51 3.99
C ALA A 148 12.59 -6.58 4.77
N PHE A 149 12.07 -5.96 5.83
CA PHE A 149 12.88 -5.21 6.77
C PHE A 149 13.66 -6.17 7.68
N LEU A 150 14.89 -6.48 7.30
CA LEU A 150 15.71 -7.53 7.92
C LEU A 150 15.90 -7.41 9.44
N PRO A 151 16.00 -6.20 10.04
CA PRO A 151 16.07 -6.12 11.51
C PRO A 151 14.87 -6.67 12.27
N MET A 152 13.74 -6.92 11.58
CA MET A 152 12.51 -7.50 12.12
C MET A 152 12.11 -8.78 11.38
N GLN A 153 13.09 -9.52 10.84
CA GLN A 153 12.82 -10.71 10.03
C GLN A 153 12.09 -11.82 10.78
N ASP A 154 12.27 -11.92 12.08
CA ASP A 154 11.57 -12.83 12.98
C ASP A 154 10.05 -12.56 13.06
N ASP A 155 9.62 -11.31 12.88
CA ASP A 155 8.22 -10.92 12.82
C ASP A 155 7.64 -10.87 11.38
N VAL A 156 8.48 -11.11 10.36
CA VAL A 156 8.08 -10.99 8.94
C VAL A 156 7.98 -12.34 8.24
N PHE A 157 8.86 -13.32 8.55
CA PHE A 157 8.95 -14.56 7.79
C PHE A 157 8.32 -15.80 8.42
N PRO A 158 8.39 -16.08 9.75
CA PRO A 158 8.29 -17.45 10.26
C PRO A 158 6.88 -18.02 10.36
N ASP A 159 5.81 -17.25 10.21
CA ASP A 159 4.45 -17.73 10.45
C ASP A 159 3.64 -17.81 9.14
N ARG A 160 2.52 -18.53 9.24
CA ARG A 160 1.57 -18.76 8.16
C ARG A 160 1.04 -17.47 7.55
N ASP A 161 0.73 -16.46 8.36
CA ASP A 161 0.17 -15.18 7.94
C ASP A 161 1.23 -14.07 7.89
N HIS A 162 2.45 -14.46 7.54
CA HIS A 162 3.59 -13.58 7.29
C HIS A 162 3.86 -13.42 5.79
N PHE A 163 5.07 -12.97 5.44
CA PHE A 163 5.44 -12.53 4.09
C PHE A 163 5.16 -13.58 2.99
N GLY A 164 5.42 -14.86 3.28
CA GLY A 164 5.16 -15.96 2.34
C GLY A 164 3.69 -16.13 1.97
N ARG A 165 2.77 -15.69 2.84
CA ARG A 165 1.33 -15.74 2.57
C ARG A 165 0.91 -14.85 1.40
N ILE A 166 1.62 -13.72 1.17
CA ILE A 166 1.37 -12.83 0.05
C ILE A 166 1.42 -13.61 -1.27
N PHE A 167 2.46 -14.43 -1.45
CA PHE A 167 2.66 -15.23 -2.67
C PHE A 167 1.66 -16.36 -2.81
N SER A 168 1.35 -17.03 -1.69
CA SER A 168 0.30 -18.04 -1.66
C SER A 168 -1.07 -17.46 -2.04
N ASN A 169 -1.38 -16.25 -1.58
CA ASN A 169 -2.61 -15.57 -1.95
C ASN A 169 -2.64 -15.19 -3.44
N GLN A 170 -1.52 -14.69 -4.01
CA GLN A 170 -1.43 -14.41 -5.45
C GLN A 170 -1.71 -15.67 -6.26
N ALA A 171 -1.05 -16.79 -5.94
CA ALA A 171 -1.27 -18.05 -6.62
C ALA A 171 -2.72 -18.53 -6.53
N ARG A 172 -3.36 -18.41 -5.36
CA ARG A 172 -4.77 -18.76 -5.15
C ARG A 172 -5.72 -17.88 -5.95
N MET A 173 -5.48 -16.56 -5.96
CA MET A 173 -6.29 -15.61 -6.72
C MET A 173 -6.16 -15.84 -8.21
N SER A 174 -4.95 -16.07 -8.72
CA SER A 174 -4.70 -16.42 -10.11
C SER A 174 -5.44 -17.73 -10.49
N ALA A 175 -5.33 -18.79 -9.67
CA ALA A 175 -6.07 -20.04 -9.87
C ALA A 175 -7.60 -19.83 -9.85
N ALA A 176 -8.09 -18.88 -9.07
CA ALA A 176 -9.50 -18.47 -9.05
C ALA A 176 -9.91 -17.53 -10.21
N LYS A 177 -8.99 -17.29 -11.17
CA LYS A 177 -9.16 -16.37 -12.30
C LYS A 177 -9.43 -14.92 -11.88
N ILE A 178 -8.79 -14.48 -10.81
CA ILE A 178 -8.72 -13.08 -10.38
C ILE A 178 -7.38 -12.54 -10.87
N PRO A 179 -7.35 -11.64 -11.87
CA PRO A 179 -6.11 -11.18 -12.48
C PRO A 179 -5.16 -10.52 -11.48
N GLN A 180 -3.88 -10.87 -11.58
CA GLN A 180 -2.77 -10.32 -10.81
C GLN A 180 -1.83 -9.60 -11.77
N ILE A 181 -1.77 -8.28 -11.72
CA ILE A 181 -1.01 -7.45 -12.65
C ILE A 181 0.02 -6.66 -11.85
N ALA A 182 1.29 -6.70 -12.25
CA ALA A 182 2.35 -5.96 -11.58
C ALA A 182 3.04 -4.97 -12.53
N SER A 183 3.35 -3.79 -12.00
CA SER A 183 4.25 -2.82 -12.63
C SER A 183 5.46 -2.58 -11.74
N VAL A 184 6.64 -2.95 -12.23
CA VAL A 184 7.92 -2.75 -11.54
C VAL A 184 8.39 -1.32 -11.82
N MET A 185 8.22 -0.44 -10.83
CA MET A 185 8.44 1.01 -10.95
C MET A 185 9.72 1.47 -10.22
N GLY A 186 10.49 0.54 -9.73
CA GLY A 186 11.72 0.83 -9.02
C GLY A 186 12.52 -0.42 -8.69
N SER A 187 13.34 -0.33 -7.63
CA SER A 187 14.12 -1.45 -7.17
C SER A 187 13.19 -2.51 -6.54
N CYS A 188 13.19 -3.71 -7.10
CA CYS A 188 12.49 -4.87 -6.53
C CYS A 188 13.52 -5.93 -6.20
N THR A 189 13.80 -6.11 -4.90
CA THR A 189 14.83 -7.03 -4.43
C THR A 189 14.26 -8.09 -3.50
N ALA A 190 14.88 -9.27 -3.49
CA ALA A 190 14.52 -10.40 -2.64
C ALA A 190 13.00 -10.69 -2.68
N GLY A 191 12.32 -10.73 -1.53
CA GLY A 191 10.88 -10.95 -1.44
C GLY A 191 10.04 -9.91 -2.20
N GLY A 192 10.51 -8.68 -2.37
CA GLY A 192 9.85 -7.67 -3.21
C GLY A 192 9.81 -8.05 -4.69
N ALA A 193 10.78 -8.84 -5.16
CA ALA A 193 10.81 -9.33 -6.53
C ALA A 193 9.84 -10.49 -6.81
N TYR A 194 9.39 -11.19 -5.76
CA TYR A 194 8.42 -12.27 -5.92
C TYR A 194 7.03 -11.76 -6.28
N VAL A 195 6.61 -10.58 -5.79
CA VAL A 195 5.30 -10.02 -6.10
C VAL A 195 5.08 -9.90 -7.62
N PRO A 196 5.97 -9.24 -8.40
CA PRO A 196 5.85 -9.22 -9.85
C PRO A 196 6.10 -10.60 -10.49
N ALA A 197 7.00 -11.42 -9.95
CA ALA A 197 7.27 -12.74 -10.51
C ALA A 197 6.11 -13.74 -10.41
N MET A 198 5.24 -13.57 -9.40
CA MET A 198 4.05 -14.38 -9.17
C MET A 198 2.77 -13.78 -9.78
N SER A 199 2.87 -12.61 -10.40
CA SER A 199 1.74 -11.98 -11.10
C SER A 199 1.50 -12.64 -12.45
N ASP A 200 0.24 -12.61 -12.91
CA ASP A 200 -0.15 -13.17 -14.22
C ASP A 200 0.48 -12.36 -15.36
N GLU A 201 0.58 -11.03 -15.17
CA GLU A 201 1.19 -10.10 -16.12
C GLU A 201 2.14 -9.14 -15.39
N THR A 202 3.32 -8.90 -15.96
CA THR A 202 4.31 -8.00 -15.38
C THR A 202 4.89 -7.04 -16.42
N VAL A 203 4.87 -5.76 -16.08
CA VAL A 203 5.47 -4.68 -16.84
C VAL A 203 6.62 -4.06 -16.05
N ILE A 204 7.76 -3.81 -16.70
CA ILE A 204 8.91 -3.15 -16.06
C ILE A 204 9.10 -1.79 -16.69
N VAL A 205 9.09 -0.74 -15.87
CA VAL A 205 9.31 0.63 -16.34
C VAL A 205 10.76 0.79 -16.78
N ARG A 206 10.95 1.16 -18.06
CA ARG A 206 12.29 1.33 -18.66
C ARG A 206 13.12 2.34 -17.86
N ASN A 207 14.37 2.02 -17.61
CA ASN A 207 15.37 2.84 -16.89
C ASN A 207 15.04 3.17 -15.43
N GLN A 208 13.96 2.60 -14.87
CA GLN A 208 13.58 2.80 -13.47
C GLN A 208 13.41 1.47 -12.72
N GLY A 209 12.74 0.51 -13.36
CA GLY A 209 12.46 -0.79 -12.76
C GLY A 209 13.68 -1.72 -12.82
N THR A 210 13.96 -2.37 -11.70
CA THR A 210 14.91 -3.49 -11.62
C THR A 210 14.30 -4.60 -10.78
N GLN A 211 14.58 -5.85 -11.15
CA GLN A 211 14.10 -7.01 -10.41
C GLN A 211 15.27 -7.95 -10.14
N ALA A 212 15.56 -8.22 -8.87
CA ALA A 212 16.66 -9.08 -8.47
C ALA A 212 16.26 -9.92 -7.24
N ILE A 213 16.34 -11.24 -7.36
CA ILE A 213 15.95 -12.14 -6.26
C ILE A 213 17.03 -12.15 -5.17
N CYS A 214 18.31 -12.04 -5.51
CA CYS A 214 19.44 -12.14 -4.58
C CYS A 214 20.33 -10.88 -4.54
N GLY A 215 19.78 -9.73 -4.89
CA GLY A 215 20.53 -8.46 -4.91
C GLY A 215 21.52 -8.33 -6.07
N ILE A 216 21.65 -9.35 -6.92
CA ILE A 216 22.46 -9.31 -8.13
C ILE A 216 21.58 -8.81 -9.27
N PRO A 217 21.91 -7.68 -9.92
CA PRO A 217 21.18 -7.20 -11.09
C PRO A 217 21.13 -8.29 -12.18
N ALA A 218 19.98 -8.42 -12.87
CA ALA A 218 19.83 -9.42 -13.93
C ALA A 218 20.87 -9.28 -15.06
N ALA A 219 21.43 -8.08 -15.22
CA ALA A 219 22.54 -7.82 -16.15
C ALA A 219 23.82 -8.62 -15.79
N ASP A 220 24.05 -8.86 -14.49
CA ASP A 220 25.25 -9.55 -14.02
C ASP A 220 25.10 -11.08 -14.05
N ILE A 221 23.85 -11.59 -14.11
CA ILE A 221 23.59 -13.03 -14.29
C ILE A 221 24.03 -13.51 -15.67
N ARG A 222 24.01 -12.66 -16.68
CA ARG A 222 24.52 -13.00 -18.02
C ARG A 222 26.04 -13.25 -18.07
N ALA A 223 26.77 -12.77 -17.07
CA ALA A 223 28.20 -13.04 -16.95
C ALA A 223 28.52 -14.44 -16.36
N TRP A 224 27.49 -15.13 -15.87
CA TRP A 224 27.60 -16.46 -15.26
C TRP A 224 27.02 -17.59 -16.15
N LEU A 225 26.36 -17.23 -17.24
CA LEU A 225 25.87 -18.14 -18.29
C LEU A 225 26.74 -18.06 -19.56
#